data_39dcf1e45a1edcf30dcf0716b047fa0c
#
_entry.id   39dcf1e45a1edcf30dcf0716b047fa0c
#
_cell.length_a   1.000
_cell.length_b   1.000
_cell.length_c   1.000
_cell.angle_alpha   90.00
_cell.angle_beta   90.00
_cell.angle_gamma   90.00
#
_symmetry.space_group_name_H-M   'P 1'
#
loop_
_entity.id
_entity.type
_entity.pdbx_description
1 polymer ?
#
loop_
_entity_poly.entity_id
_entity_poly.type
_entity_poly.pdbx_seq_one_letter_code
_entity_poly.pdbx_strand_id
1 'polypeptide(L)'
;MSRQREREKLRIKQQRSWRLAAGGVGLILIAGISFLLFGRGNEKYEMRPISRLTTADFHSLAFSPTKPETIFFGHHDGLLVSQNGGQDWQPTALSNVDAMALALPESDSEVIYAAGHDVFYKSTDGGESWKPVTTNLPGTDIHGFTVDPENANQVYAHVVGFGIFGSEDGGSTWTLLSDDVPPSTINLTIGSNSETLYAAAGQAGLWQSQDRGRTWMPIQNVGDPGAIVVTYVRATGRLYASTLGDLAGLYASDDNGQSWRSGGLNGTLLAIAISPLDPDHIIAINDQGEVFATRNGGLAWSD
;
A
#
# COMPACT_ATOMS: atom_id res chain seq x y z
N MET A 1 21.93 -35.60 -74.91
CA MET A 1 21.54 -34.41 -74.06
C MET A 1 20.27 -34.60 -73.21
N SER A 2 19.46 -35.63 -73.42
CA SER A 2 18.13 -35.76 -72.72
C SER A 2 18.21 -36.39 -71.31
N ARG A 3 19.07 -37.41 -71.12
CA ARG A 3 19.12 -38.15 -69.84
C ARG A 3 19.77 -37.41 -68.66
N GLN A 4 20.63 -36.41 -68.90
CA GLN A 4 21.25 -35.61 -67.89
C GLN A 4 20.25 -34.58 -67.29
N ARG A 5 19.43 -33.96 -68.11
CA ARG A 5 18.38 -33.01 -67.68
C ARG A 5 17.26 -33.69 -66.88
N GLU A 6 16.94 -34.93 -67.14
CA GLU A 6 15.95 -35.68 -66.34
C GLU A 6 16.46 -36.04 -64.93
N ARG A 7 17.75 -36.45 -64.82
CA ARG A 7 18.38 -36.75 -63.54
C ARG A 7 18.48 -35.49 -62.64
N GLU A 8 18.74 -34.34 -63.24
CA GLU A 8 18.79 -33.07 -62.53
C GLU A 8 17.44 -32.61 -62.03
N LYS A 9 16.37 -32.78 -62.79
CA LYS A 9 15.00 -32.53 -62.39
C LYS A 9 14.52 -33.45 -61.26
N LEU A 10 14.93 -34.70 -61.25
CA LEU A 10 14.63 -35.65 -60.17
C LEU A 10 15.38 -35.30 -58.88
N ARG A 11 16.65 -34.85 -58.95
CA ARG A 11 17.43 -34.41 -57.80
C ARG A 11 16.79 -33.15 -57.16
N ILE A 12 16.40 -32.18 -57.94
CA ILE A 12 15.74 -30.94 -57.49
C ILE A 12 14.38 -31.26 -56.84
N LYS A 13 13.60 -32.19 -57.39
CA LYS A 13 12.33 -32.61 -56.81
C LYS A 13 12.50 -33.36 -55.50
N GLN A 14 13.52 -34.21 -55.35
CA GLN A 14 13.85 -34.89 -54.13
C GLN A 14 14.36 -33.93 -53.02
N GLN A 15 15.21 -32.95 -53.37
CA GLN A 15 15.65 -31.94 -52.42
C GLN A 15 14.54 -31.01 -51.95
N ARG A 16 13.56 -30.73 -52.82
CA ARG A 16 12.39 -29.93 -52.45
C ARG A 16 11.44 -30.68 -51.49
N SER A 17 11.23 -31.98 -51.68
CA SER A 17 10.41 -32.81 -50.78
C SER A 17 11.05 -32.97 -49.38
N TRP A 18 12.37 -33.07 -49.28
CA TRP A 18 13.09 -33.13 -48.00
C TRP A 18 13.07 -31.81 -47.26
N ARG A 19 13.15 -30.67 -47.95
CA ARG A 19 13.04 -29.34 -47.31
C ARG A 19 11.62 -29.06 -46.81
N LEU A 20 10.59 -29.54 -47.48
CA LEU A 20 9.20 -29.42 -47.02
C LEU A 20 8.91 -30.37 -45.87
N ALA A 21 9.46 -31.57 -45.83
CA ALA A 21 9.32 -32.49 -44.72
C ALA A 21 10.11 -32.04 -43.49
N ALA A 22 11.35 -31.53 -43.64
CA ALA A 22 12.13 -30.99 -42.55
C ALA A 22 11.53 -29.68 -41.97
N GLY A 23 10.94 -28.81 -42.81
CA GLY A 23 10.26 -27.61 -42.38
C GLY A 23 8.94 -27.90 -41.61
N GLY A 24 8.20 -28.93 -42.03
CA GLY A 24 6.95 -29.35 -41.39
C GLY A 24 7.17 -29.94 -39.97
N VAL A 25 8.22 -30.79 -39.84
CA VAL A 25 8.55 -31.38 -38.54
C VAL A 25 9.11 -30.32 -37.57
N GLY A 26 9.91 -29.35 -38.05
CA GLY A 26 10.40 -28.23 -37.25
C GLY A 26 9.27 -27.31 -36.73
N LEU A 27 8.29 -27.01 -37.56
CA LEU A 27 7.13 -26.19 -37.16
C LEU A 27 6.19 -26.92 -36.18
N ILE A 28 6.01 -28.24 -36.31
CA ILE A 28 5.21 -29.02 -35.36
C ILE A 28 5.93 -29.15 -34.01
N LEU A 29 7.27 -29.28 -33.99
CA LEU A 29 8.05 -29.30 -32.75
C LEU A 29 8.07 -27.94 -32.05
N ILE A 30 8.20 -26.84 -32.79
CA ILE A 30 8.14 -25.47 -32.22
C ILE A 30 6.71 -25.16 -31.71
N ALA A 31 5.67 -25.55 -32.45
CA ALA A 31 4.30 -25.40 -31.99
C ALA A 31 3.99 -26.30 -30.77
N GLY A 32 4.50 -27.54 -30.73
CA GLY A 32 4.38 -28.44 -29.59
C GLY A 32 5.12 -27.96 -28.36
N ILE A 33 6.34 -27.43 -28.50
CA ILE A 33 7.12 -26.86 -27.40
C ILE A 33 6.51 -25.54 -26.92
N SER A 34 6.03 -24.69 -27.83
CA SER A 34 5.25 -23.50 -27.46
C SER A 34 3.96 -23.86 -26.73
N PHE A 35 3.23 -24.87 -27.16
CA PHE A 35 2.02 -25.34 -26.47
C PHE A 35 2.35 -25.96 -25.10
N LEU A 36 3.49 -26.66 -24.95
CA LEU A 36 3.94 -27.17 -23.66
C LEU A 36 4.50 -26.09 -22.72
N LEU A 37 5.06 -25.00 -23.27
CA LEU A 37 5.59 -23.88 -22.49
C LEU A 37 4.53 -22.79 -22.23
N PHE A 38 3.56 -22.60 -23.12
CA PHE A 38 2.50 -21.59 -23.00
C PHE A 38 1.10 -22.17 -22.81
N GLY A 39 0.92 -23.48 -22.93
CA GLY A 39 -0.36 -24.19 -22.76
C GLY A 39 -0.60 -24.72 -21.34
N ARG A 40 0.24 -24.34 -20.35
CA ARG A 40 -0.22 -24.32 -18.97
C ARG A 40 -1.21 -23.17 -18.89
N GLY A 41 -2.49 -23.56 -18.82
CA GLY A 41 -3.61 -22.65 -18.76
C GLY A 41 -3.29 -21.47 -17.83
N ASN A 42 -3.77 -20.28 -18.19
CA ASN A 42 -4.07 -19.26 -17.23
C ASN A 42 -5.03 -19.89 -16.21
N GLU A 43 -4.52 -20.64 -15.25
CA GLU A 43 -5.14 -20.64 -13.93
C GLU A 43 -5.11 -19.16 -13.56
N LYS A 44 -6.24 -18.50 -13.68
CA LYS A 44 -6.46 -17.22 -12.99
C LYS A 44 -6.16 -17.57 -11.55
N TYR A 45 -5.00 -17.14 -11.06
CA TYR A 45 -4.75 -17.11 -9.63
C TYR A 45 -5.87 -16.23 -9.06
N GLU A 46 -6.92 -16.87 -8.57
CA GLU A 46 -7.94 -16.18 -7.80
C GLU A 46 -7.24 -15.81 -6.49
N MET A 47 -6.90 -14.55 -6.36
CA MET A 47 -6.43 -13.98 -5.10
C MET A 47 -7.50 -14.26 -4.04
N ARG A 48 -7.13 -15.02 -3.02
CA ARG A 48 -8.04 -15.35 -1.92
C ARG A 48 -7.67 -14.51 -0.71
N PRO A 49 -8.65 -13.84 -0.08
CA PRO A 49 -8.38 -13.14 1.17
C PRO A 49 -7.97 -14.14 2.26
N ILE A 50 -7.00 -13.77 3.09
CA ILE A 50 -6.57 -14.55 4.26
C ILE A 50 -7.60 -14.51 5.39
N SER A 51 -8.37 -13.42 5.48
CA SER A 51 -9.49 -13.24 6.43
C SER A 51 -10.46 -12.17 5.92
N ARG A 52 -11.54 -11.97 6.65
CA ARG A 52 -12.52 -10.91 6.39
C ARG A 52 -12.91 -10.21 7.68
N LEU A 53 -12.82 -8.90 7.70
CA LEU A 53 -13.34 -8.04 8.75
C LEU A 53 -14.84 -7.79 8.53
N THR A 54 -15.59 -7.74 9.61
CA THR A 54 -17.07 -7.51 9.59
C THR A 54 -17.45 -6.18 10.26
N THR A 55 -16.49 -5.25 10.34
CA THR A 55 -16.71 -3.88 10.84
C THR A 55 -17.50 -3.04 9.84
N ALA A 56 -18.10 -1.95 10.30
CA ALA A 56 -18.89 -1.06 9.45
C ALA A 56 -18.03 -0.29 8.43
N ASP A 57 -16.74 -0.14 8.72
CA ASP A 57 -15.77 0.65 7.94
C ASP A 57 -14.34 0.15 8.13
N PHE A 58 -13.41 0.70 7.34
CA PHE A 58 -12.01 0.28 7.28
C PHE A 58 -11.13 1.52 7.11
N HIS A 59 -10.48 1.97 8.19
CA HIS A 59 -9.79 3.26 8.18
C HIS A 59 -8.26 3.14 8.14
N SER A 60 -7.66 2.46 9.11
CA SER A 60 -6.22 2.45 9.28
C SER A 60 -5.68 1.09 9.64
N LEU A 61 -4.45 0.86 9.22
CA LEU A 61 -3.74 -0.39 9.45
C LEU A 61 -2.28 -0.07 9.77
N ALA A 62 -1.71 -0.71 10.80
CA ALA A 62 -0.33 -0.50 11.16
C ALA A 62 0.29 -1.77 11.76
N PHE A 63 1.50 -2.13 11.33
CA PHE A 63 2.29 -3.17 11.95
C PHE A 63 2.95 -2.68 13.25
N SER A 64 3.09 -3.60 14.20
CA SER A 64 3.98 -3.38 15.33
C SER A 64 5.43 -3.28 14.84
N PRO A 65 6.22 -2.29 15.32
CA PRO A 65 7.62 -2.15 14.92
C PRO A 65 8.55 -3.21 15.49
N THR A 66 8.09 -4.05 16.44
CA THR A 66 8.91 -5.07 17.11
C THR A 66 8.33 -6.48 17.05
N LYS A 67 7.04 -6.64 16.73
CA LYS A 67 6.36 -7.93 16.67
C LYS A 67 5.89 -8.20 15.24
N PRO A 68 6.57 -9.00 14.42
CA PRO A 68 6.39 -9.08 12.97
C PRO A 68 5.01 -9.53 12.49
N GLU A 69 4.28 -10.30 13.34
CA GLU A 69 2.93 -10.80 13.02
C GLU A 69 1.83 -9.98 13.72
N THR A 70 2.19 -8.92 14.46
CA THR A 70 1.22 -8.09 15.18
C THR A 70 0.84 -6.88 14.35
N ILE A 71 -0.46 -6.74 14.10
CA ILE A 71 -1.05 -5.69 13.28
C ILE A 71 -2.23 -5.08 14.03
N PHE A 72 -2.32 -3.76 14.05
CA PHE A 72 -3.45 -3.00 14.57
C PHE A 72 -4.32 -2.49 13.43
N PHE A 73 -5.63 -2.53 13.61
CA PHE A 73 -6.62 -2.07 12.67
C PHE A 73 -7.62 -1.13 13.35
N GLY A 74 -7.76 0.08 12.81
CA GLY A 74 -8.67 1.11 13.29
C GLY A 74 -9.98 1.16 12.52
N HIS A 75 -11.10 1.31 13.25
CA HIS A 75 -12.44 1.44 12.72
C HIS A 75 -13.32 2.31 13.64
N HIS A 76 -14.59 2.58 13.27
CA HIS A 76 -15.48 3.45 14.04
C HIS A 76 -15.76 3.01 15.49
N ASP A 77 -15.61 1.74 15.80
CA ASP A 77 -15.87 1.22 17.15
C ASP A 77 -14.58 0.96 17.97
N GLY A 78 -13.40 1.41 17.48
CA GLY A 78 -12.13 1.29 18.20
C GLY A 78 -11.02 0.60 17.41
N LEU A 79 -10.24 -0.24 18.09
CA LEU A 79 -9.15 -0.97 17.51
C LEU A 79 -9.32 -2.48 17.64
N LEU A 80 -8.98 -3.18 16.56
CA LEU A 80 -8.69 -4.62 16.59
C LEU A 80 -7.18 -4.84 16.50
N VAL A 81 -6.72 -5.98 17.02
CA VAL A 81 -5.36 -6.47 16.88
C VAL A 81 -5.36 -7.88 16.33
N SER A 82 -4.48 -8.13 15.38
CA SER A 82 -4.09 -9.46 14.94
C SER A 82 -2.69 -9.76 15.47
N GLN A 83 -2.46 -11.01 15.94
CA GLN A 83 -1.14 -11.49 16.39
C GLN A 83 -0.58 -12.59 15.48
N ASN A 84 -1.26 -12.86 14.37
CA ASN A 84 -0.95 -13.93 13.42
C ASN A 84 -1.02 -13.46 11.96
N GLY A 85 -0.54 -12.25 11.69
CA GLY A 85 -0.40 -11.74 10.32
C GLY A 85 -1.72 -11.41 9.62
N GLY A 86 -2.77 -11.06 10.38
CA GLY A 86 -4.06 -10.66 9.82
C GLY A 86 -5.06 -11.80 9.59
N GLN A 87 -4.76 -13.03 10.08
CA GLN A 87 -5.67 -14.17 9.95
C GLN A 87 -6.84 -14.07 10.92
N ASP A 88 -6.57 -13.75 12.19
CA ASP A 88 -7.58 -13.56 13.23
C ASP A 88 -7.44 -12.19 13.87
N TRP A 89 -8.57 -11.60 14.27
CA TRP A 89 -8.65 -10.27 14.85
C TRP A 89 -9.39 -10.28 16.18
N GLN A 90 -8.86 -9.56 17.16
CA GLN A 90 -9.43 -9.45 18.51
C GLN A 90 -9.59 -7.97 18.90
N PRO A 91 -10.65 -7.60 19.63
CA PRO A 91 -10.77 -6.25 20.19
C PRO A 91 -9.64 -5.91 21.14
N THR A 92 -9.20 -4.64 21.13
CA THR A 92 -8.25 -4.10 22.10
C THR A 92 -8.99 -3.39 23.25
N ALA A 93 -8.24 -2.78 24.17
CA ALA A 93 -8.78 -1.94 25.23
C ALA A 93 -9.35 -0.60 24.72
N LEU A 94 -9.00 -0.17 23.49
CA LEU A 94 -9.57 1.03 22.86
C LEU A 94 -10.84 0.66 22.09
N SER A 95 -11.99 0.96 22.66
CA SER A 95 -13.31 0.65 22.08
C SER A 95 -14.26 1.82 22.19
N ASN A 96 -15.32 1.82 21.36
CA ASN A 96 -16.35 2.87 21.27
C ASN A 96 -15.75 4.26 20.93
N VAL A 97 -14.74 4.28 20.10
CA VAL A 97 -14.08 5.48 19.58
C VAL A 97 -13.81 5.31 18.08
N ASP A 98 -13.90 6.40 17.33
CA ASP A 98 -13.65 6.38 15.90
C ASP A 98 -12.16 6.56 15.60
N ALA A 99 -11.43 5.43 15.46
CA ALA A 99 -9.99 5.40 15.24
C ALA A 99 -9.66 5.41 13.73
N MET A 100 -9.71 6.59 13.12
CA MET A 100 -9.48 6.77 11.67
C MET A 100 -8.01 6.65 11.27
N ALA A 101 -7.08 7.01 12.14
CA ALA A 101 -5.66 6.98 11.85
C ALA A 101 -4.86 6.39 13.02
N LEU A 102 -3.88 5.55 12.68
CA LEU A 102 -2.93 4.94 13.61
C LEU A 102 -1.52 5.36 13.23
N ALA A 103 -0.69 5.64 14.23
CA ALA A 103 0.73 5.88 14.05
C ALA A 103 1.56 5.22 15.15
N LEU A 104 2.55 4.43 14.72
CA LEU A 104 3.46 3.69 15.58
C LEU A 104 4.90 4.10 15.23
N PRO A 105 5.61 4.82 16.12
CA PRO A 105 7.00 5.19 15.86
C PRO A 105 7.92 3.98 15.98
N GLU A 106 8.94 3.88 15.12
CA GLU A 106 9.95 2.83 15.21
C GLU A 106 10.89 3.03 16.41
N SER A 107 11.06 4.29 16.83
CA SER A 107 11.94 4.68 17.95
C SER A 107 11.41 4.27 19.31
N ASP A 108 10.12 4.01 19.47
CA ASP A 108 9.49 3.61 20.73
C ASP A 108 8.29 2.70 20.46
N SER A 109 8.52 1.40 20.55
CA SER A 109 7.53 0.37 20.23
C SER A 109 6.35 0.27 21.20
N GLU A 110 6.46 0.91 22.37
CA GLU A 110 5.38 0.94 23.36
C GLU A 110 4.41 2.10 23.08
N VAL A 111 4.81 3.07 22.25
CA VAL A 111 3.97 4.20 21.88
C VAL A 111 3.10 3.85 20.68
N ILE A 112 1.79 4.07 20.82
CA ILE A 112 0.82 4.01 19.75
C ILE A 112 -0.10 5.23 19.87
N TYR A 113 -0.32 5.90 18.74
CA TYR A 113 -1.30 6.97 18.62
C TYR A 113 -2.53 6.49 17.86
N ALA A 114 -3.72 6.90 18.31
CA ALA A 114 -4.99 6.74 17.61
C ALA A 114 -5.68 8.11 17.52
N ALA A 115 -6.03 8.51 16.30
CA ALA A 115 -6.70 9.77 16.01
C ALA A 115 -7.93 9.55 15.11
N GLY A 116 -8.92 10.45 15.19
CA GLY A 116 -10.15 10.36 14.39
C GLY A 116 -11.16 11.41 14.76
N HIS A 117 -12.45 11.11 14.58
CA HIS A 117 -13.52 12.02 14.95
C HIS A 117 -13.66 12.09 16.48
N ASP A 118 -13.39 13.24 17.07
CA ASP A 118 -13.40 13.48 18.51
C ASP A 118 -12.45 12.55 19.30
N VAL A 119 -11.43 11.99 18.61
CA VAL A 119 -10.53 10.98 19.13
C VAL A 119 -9.08 11.44 18.97
N PHE A 120 -8.38 11.55 20.11
CA PHE A 120 -6.92 11.60 20.12
C PHE A 120 -6.39 10.91 21.37
N TYR A 121 -5.93 9.69 21.21
CA TYR A 121 -5.45 8.82 22.28
C TYR A 121 -4.01 8.42 22.06
N LYS A 122 -3.31 8.17 23.16
CA LYS A 122 -1.96 7.63 23.18
C LYS A 122 -1.91 6.43 24.13
N SER A 123 -1.31 5.34 23.66
CA SER A 123 -0.78 4.26 24.48
C SER A 123 0.72 4.46 24.69
N THR A 124 1.23 3.99 25.83
CA THR A 124 2.67 3.94 26.17
C THR A 124 3.05 2.55 26.71
N ASP A 125 2.25 1.54 26.40
CA ASP A 125 2.39 0.15 26.86
C ASP A 125 2.01 -0.85 25.74
N GLY A 126 2.26 -0.47 24.47
CA GLY A 126 2.02 -1.33 23.32
C GLY A 126 0.56 -1.59 23.03
N GLY A 127 -0.36 -0.70 23.46
CA GLY A 127 -1.80 -0.80 23.23
C GLY A 127 -2.57 -1.54 24.32
N GLU A 128 -1.94 -1.87 25.46
CA GLU A 128 -2.62 -2.49 26.60
C GLU A 128 -3.54 -1.50 27.31
N SER A 129 -3.13 -0.23 27.42
CA SER A 129 -3.98 0.85 27.94
C SER A 129 -3.87 2.12 27.11
N TRP A 130 -4.91 2.96 27.20
CA TRP A 130 -5.04 4.16 26.39
C TRP A 130 -5.41 5.36 27.22
N LYS A 131 -4.80 6.52 26.93
CA LYS A 131 -5.11 7.79 27.58
C LYS A 131 -5.47 8.84 26.53
N PRO A 132 -6.54 9.63 26.74
CA PRO A 132 -6.81 10.76 25.88
C PRO A 132 -5.68 11.80 26.02
N VAL A 133 -5.27 12.38 24.91
CA VAL A 133 -4.30 13.48 24.89
C VAL A 133 -5.07 14.79 24.87
N THR A 134 -4.83 15.64 25.86
CA THR A 134 -5.37 17.00 25.84
C THR A 134 -4.58 17.83 24.84
N THR A 135 -5.27 18.52 23.95
CA THR A 135 -4.69 19.22 22.82
C THR A 135 -5.22 20.65 22.69
N ASN A 136 -4.47 21.53 22.03
CA ASN A 136 -4.90 22.88 21.64
C ASN A 136 -5.32 22.96 20.17
N LEU A 137 -5.58 21.83 19.49
CA LEU A 137 -6.10 21.84 18.12
C LEU A 137 -7.42 22.63 18.04
N PRO A 138 -7.67 23.34 16.92
CA PRO A 138 -8.88 24.13 16.73
C PRO A 138 -10.13 23.27 16.45
N GLY A 139 -9.94 21.97 16.18
CA GLY A 139 -10.98 20.98 15.91
C GLY A 139 -10.51 19.59 16.28
N THR A 140 -11.43 18.66 16.38
CA THR A 140 -11.20 17.28 16.80
C THR A 140 -11.46 16.28 15.67
N ASP A 141 -11.70 16.76 14.45
CA ASP A 141 -11.88 15.94 13.25
C ASP A 141 -10.53 15.75 12.55
N ILE A 142 -9.83 14.65 12.91
CA ILE A 142 -8.48 14.33 12.45
C ILE A 142 -8.55 13.17 11.47
N HIS A 143 -8.34 13.43 10.17
CA HIS A 143 -8.37 12.40 9.15
C HIS A 143 -6.97 11.87 8.81
N GLY A 144 -5.99 12.73 8.56
CA GLY A 144 -4.60 12.34 8.32
C GLY A 144 -3.77 12.50 9.58
N PHE A 145 -3.03 11.45 9.97
CA PHE A 145 -2.15 11.51 11.14
C PHE A 145 -0.90 10.66 10.91
N THR A 146 0.26 11.15 11.35
CA THR A 146 1.51 10.40 11.28
C THR A 146 2.47 10.82 12.39
N VAL A 147 3.39 9.92 12.76
CA VAL A 147 4.47 10.15 13.73
C VAL A 147 5.81 9.99 13.04
N ASP A 148 6.80 10.79 13.46
CA ASP A 148 8.17 10.60 13.00
C ASP A 148 8.71 9.25 13.53
N PRO A 149 9.13 8.34 12.65
CA PRO A 149 9.61 7.04 13.06
C PRO A 149 10.83 7.11 14.00
N GLU A 150 11.63 8.18 13.93
CA GLU A 150 12.82 8.38 14.78
C GLU A 150 12.53 9.20 16.04
N ASN A 151 11.37 9.87 16.11
CA ASN A 151 11.00 10.71 17.26
C ASN A 151 9.52 10.58 17.58
N ALA A 152 9.20 9.75 18.57
CA ALA A 152 7.84 9.49 19.02
C ALA A 152 7.03 10.74 19.44
N ASN A 153 7.69 11.87 19.69
CA ASN A 153 7.05 13.13 20.07
C ASN A 153 6.78 14.07 18.89
N GLN A 154 7.40 13.80 17.72
CA GLN A 154 7.17 14.60 16.52
C GLN A 154 6.00 14.00 15.74
N VAL A 155 4.84 14.67 15.78
CA VAL A 155 3.61 14.20 15.14
C VAL A 155 3.02 15.27 14.23
N TYR A 156 2.29 14.82 13.20
CA TYR A 156 1.60 15.68 12.25
C TYR A 156 0.15 15.23 12.10
N ALA A 157 -0.76 16.18 11.97
CA ALA A 157 -2.19 15.94 11.81
C ALA A 157 -2.78 16.84 10.71
N HIS A 158 -3.65 16.28 9.89
CA HIS A 158 -4.61 17.05 9.10
C HIS A 158 -5.91 17.17 9.89
N VAL A 159 -6.24 18.39 10.28
CA VAL A 159 -7.50 18.73 10.96
C VAL A 159 -8.45 19.27 9.91
N VAL A 160 -9.59 18.62 9.72
CA VAL A 160 -10.57 18.95 8.68
C VAL A 160 -11.05 20.41 8.85
N GLY A 161 -10.97 21.16 7.77
CA GLY A 161 -11.34 22.58 7.74
C GLY A 161 -10.29 23.56 8.29
N PHE A 162 -9.15 23.06 8.81
CA PHE A 162 -8.11 23.90 9.41
C PHE A 162 -6.71 23.72 8.80
N GLY A 163 -6.41 22.54 8.17
CA GLY A 163 -5.14 22.30 7.53
C GLY A 163 -4.21 21.34 8.28
N ILE A 164 -2.90 21.45 8.02
CA ILE A 164 -1.85 20.62 8.61
C ILE A 164 -1.27 21.29 9.85
N PHE A 165 -1.22 20.53 10.92
CA PHE A 165 -0.62 20.90 12.20
C PHE A 165 0.56 19.99 12.50
N GLY A 166 1.57 20.54 13.20
CA GLY A 166 2.72 19.80 13.75
C GLY A 166 2.85 20.01 15.25
N SER A 167 3.27 18.95 15.94
CA SER A 167 3.59 18.96 17.37
C SER A 167 4.97 18.32 17.61
N GLU A 168 5.70 18.83 18.58
CA GLU A 168 7.01 18.32 19.01
C GLU A 168 6.96 17.69 20.43
N ASP A 169 5.77 17.63 21.04
CA ASP A 169 5.53 17.14 22.40
C ASP A 169 4.49 16.00 22.47
N GLY A 170 4.37 15.25 21.40
CA GLY A 170 3.46 14.10 21.32
C GLY A 170 2.00 14.48 21.25
N GLY A 171 1.69 15.64 20.66
CA GLY A 171 0.33 16.08 20.39
C GLY A 171 -0.31 16.89 21.51
N SER A 172 0.44 17.29 22.53
CA SER A 172 -0.10 18.17 23.59
C SER A 172 -0.23 19.61 23.11
N THR A 173 0.78 20.11 22.38
CA THR A 173 0.74 21.45 21.76
C THR A 173 0.97 21.36 20.27
N TRP A 174 0.17 22.09 19.50
CA TRP A 174 0.18 22.08 18.04
C TRP A 174 0.35 23.47 17.46
N THR A 175 1.05 23.54 16.34
CA THR A 175 1.23 24.74 15.54
C THR A 175 0.70 24.49 14.14
N LEU A 176 -0.08 25.41 13.59
CA LEU A 176 -0.50 25.38 12.19
C LEU A 176 0.73 25.51 11.31
N LEU A 177 0.93 24.58 10.40
CA LEU A 177 2.01 24.57 9.41
C LEU A 177 1.55 25.07 8.05
N SER A 178 0.37 24.61 7.60
CA SER A 178 -0.20 24.99 6.29
C SER A 178 -1.71 24.79 6.27
N ASP A 179 -2.40 25.68 5.58
CA ASP A 179 -3.80 25.57 5.18
C ASP A 179 -3.99 25.38 3.66
N ASP A 180 -2.89 25.27 2.92
CA ASP A 180 -2.86 25.10 1.45
C ASP A 180 -2.95 23.63 1.01
N VAL A 181 -3.00 22.66 1.95
CA VAL A 181 -3.20 21.24 1.62
C VAL A 181 -4.66 21.02 1.18
N PRO A 182 -4.93 20.07 0.23
CA PRO A 182 -6.31 19.79 -0.15
C PRO A 182 -7.18 19.44 1.06
N PRO A 183 -8.37 20.04 1.17
CA PRO A 183 -9.30 19.77 2.29
C PRO A 183 -9.73 18.31 2.41
N SER A 184 -9.62 17.55 1.32
CA SER A 184 -9.89 16.11 1.25
C SER A 184 -8.71 15.21 1.65
N THR A 185 -7.70 15.76 2.31
CA THR A 185 -6.58 14.97 2.85
C THR A 185 -7.07 14.00 3.92
N ILE A 186 -6.82 12.70 3.70
CA ILE A 186 -7.33 11.61 4.55
C ILE A 186 -6.22 10.71 5.10
N ASN A 187 -5.00 10.82 4.58
CA ASN A 187 -3.88 10.03 5.09
C ASN A 187 -2.58 10.82 4.94
N LEU A 188 -1.68 10.65 5.91
CA LEU A 188 -0.35 11.24 5.95
C LEU A 188 0.70 10.18 6.23
N THR A 189 1.90 10.34 5.67
CA THR A 189 3.09 9.55 6.02
C THR A 189 4.36 10.39 5.94
N ILE A 190 5.37 10.04 6.74
CA ILE A 190 6.70 10.64 6.67
C ILE A 190 7.57 9.85 5.68
N GLY A 191 8.35 10.57 4.88
CA GLY A 191 9.21 10.03 3.85
C GLY A 191 10.60 9.60 4.33
N SER A 192 11.59 9.77 3.45
CA SER A 192 12.98 9.34 3.68
C SER A 192 13.69 10.07 4.82
N ASN A 193 13.21 11.24 5.16
CA ASN A 193 13.70 12.08 6.26
C ASN A 193 12.51 12.79 6.90
N SER A 194 12.72 13.34 8.10
CA SER A 194 11.68 14.02 8.88
C SER A 194 11.18 15.35 8.26
N GLU A 195 11.76 15.81 7.15
CA GLU A 195 11.32 17.01 6.42
C GLU A 195 10.33 16.69 5.32
N THR A 196 10.34 15.45 4.82
CA THR A 196 9.47 15.01 3.72
C THR A 196 8.21 14.38 4.27
N LEU A 197 7.05 14.91 3.87
CA LEU A 197 5.74 14.30 4.12
C LEU A 197 5.02 14.01 2.80
N TYR A 198 4.19 12.99 2.83
CA TYR A 198 3.25 12.66 1.75
C TYR A 198 1.83 12.66 2.28
N ALA A 199 0.90 13.07 1.44
CA ALA A 199 -0.53 13.08 1.73
C ALA A 199 -1.32 12.40 0.61
N ALA A 200 -2.32 11.58 0.99
CA ALA A 200 -3.37 11.13 0.10
C ALA A 200 -4.63 11.96 0.35
N ALA A 201 -5.17 12.56 -0.70
CA ALA A 201 -6.22 13.58 -0.62
C ALA A 201 -7.45 13.23 -1.47
N GLY A 202 -7.92 11.98 -1.36
CA GLY A 202 -9.09 11.51 -2.11
C GLY A 202 -8.99 11.82 -3.59
N GLN A 203 -9.98 12.46 -4.18
CA GLN A 203 -9.99 12.83 -5.60
C GLN A 203 -8.92 13.87 -5.99
N ALA A 204 -8.31 14.56 -5.02
CA ALA A 204 -7.20 15.47 -5.29
C ALA A 204 -5.84 14.76 -5.45
N GLY A 205 -5.78 13.43 -5.27
CA GLY A 205 -4.62 12.60 -5.53
C GLY A 205 -3.56 12.66 -4.43
N LEU A 206 -2.29 12.50 -4.84
CA LEU A 206 -1.14 12.50 -3.95
C LEU A 206 -0.45 13.85 -3.91
N TRP A 207 0.01 14.22 -2.73
CA TRP A 207 0.74 15.48 -2.48
C TRP A 207 2.00 15.21 -1.67
N GLN A 208 3.01 16.05 -1.85
CA GLN A 208 4.28 16.00 -1.15
C GLN A 208 4.64 17.36 -0.56
N SER A 209 5.17 17.35 0.65
CA SER A 209 5.91 18.46 1.26
C SER A 209 7.37 18.05 1.44
N GLN A 210 8.30 19.00 1.32
CA GLN A 210 9.73 18.83 1.58
C GLN A 210 10.24 19.74 2.69
N ASP A 211 9.33 20.37 3.43
CA ASP A 211 9.61 21.38 4.46
C ASP A 211 8.76 21.17 5.72
N ARG A 212 8.53 19.91 6.10
CA ARG A 212 7.77 19.50 7.29
C ARG A 212 6.32 19.95 7.25
N GLY A 213 5.69 19.89 6.07
CA GLY A 213 4.26 20.18 5.91
C GLY A 213 3.92 21.67 5.78
N ARG A 214 4.91 22.56 5.53
CA ARG A 214 4.65 24.01 5.37
C ARG A 214 4.20 24.37 3.97
N THR A 215 4.76 23.70 2.96
CA THR A 215 4.33 23.87 1.56
C THR A 215 4.05 22.51 0.93
N TRP A 216 3.07 22.44 0.04
CA TRP A 216 2.61 21.22 -0.57
C TRP A 216 2.55 21.33 -2.10
N MET A 217 2.99 20.28 -2.78
CA MET A 217 2.95 20.17 -4.24
C MET A 217 2.30 18.83 -4.65
N PRO A 218 1.47 18.82 -5.71
CA PRO A 218 0.89 17.57 -6.20
C PRO A 218 1.98 16.68 -6.80
N ILE A 219 1.88 15.36 -6.52
CA ILE A 219 2.65 14.33 -7.20
C ILE A 219 1.85 13.94 -8.45
N GLN A 220 2.47 14.12 -9.61
CA GLN A 220 1.87 13.75 -10.89
C GLN A 220 2.17 12.27 -11.19
N ASN A 221 1.26 11.62 -11.98
CA ASN A 221 1.51 10.33 -12.65
C ASN A 221 1.15 9.02 -11.94
N VAL A 222 0.29 8.99 -10.93
CA VAL A 222 -0.36 7.71 -10.54
C VAL A 222 -1.52 7.37 -11.50
N GLY A 223 -1.57 8.00 -12.71
CA GLY A 223 -2.78 7.98 -13.57
C GLY A 223 -3.84 8.91 -12.96
N ASP A 224 -4.78 9.42 -13.78
CA ASP A 224 -5.87 10.22 -13.23
C ASP A 224 -6.74 9.28 -12.41
N PRO A 225 -6.54 9.15 -11.16
CA PRO A 225 -7.53 9.41 -10.14
C PRO A 225 -6.96 9.55 -8.73
N GLY A 226 -7.85 9.83 -7.79
CA GLY A 226 -7.59 10.04 -6.41
C GLY A 226 -6.78 8.95 -5.71
N ALA A 227 -6.31 9.26 -4.51
CA ALA A 227 -5.59 8.33 -3.65
C ALA A 227 -6.21 8.31 -2.25
N ILE A 228 -6.29 7.12 -1.66
CA ILE A 228 -6.84 6.90 -0.31
C ILE A 228 -5.70 6.76 0.71
N VAL A 229 -4.70 5.94 0.40
CA VAL A 229 -3.57 5.66 1.29
C VAL A 229 -2.27 5.99 0.57
N VAL A 230 -1.34 6.56 1.30
CA VAL A 230 0.06 6.68 0.92
C VAL A 230 0.92 6.22 2.11
N THR A 231 1.92 5.39 1.86
CA THR A 231 2.84 4.95 2.91
C THR A 231 4.25 4.83 2.35
N TYR A 232 5.24 5.26 3.13
CA TYR A 232 6.65 5.22 2.78
C TYR A 232 7.39 4.17 3.60
N VAL A 233 8.13 3.30 2.92
CA VAL A 233 8.91 2.23 3.54
C VAL A 233 10.37 2.66 3.58
N ARG A 234 10.84 3.11 4.74
CA ARG A 234 12.20 3.65 4.95
C ARG A 234 13.29 2.65 4.59
N ALA A 235 13.11 1.39 4.96
CA ALA A 235 14.08 0.32 4.71
C ALA A 235 14.40 0.11 3.22
N THR A 236 13.46 0.39 2.33
CA THR A 236 13.62 0.21 0.88
C THR A 236 13.63 1.50 0.09
N GLY A 237 13.25 2.63 0.70
CA GLY A 237 13.05 3.90 0.01
C GLY A 237 11.83 3.92 -0.91
N ARG A 238 10.88 2.99 -0.72
CA ARG A 238 9.74 2.80 -1.60
C ARG A 238 8.49 3.47 -1.06
N LEU A 239 7.77 4.13 -1.96
CA LEU A 239 6.46 4.70 -1.70
C LEU A 239 5.38 3.77 -2.25
N TYR A 240 4.35 3.49 -1.46
CA TYR A 240 3.15 2.78 -1.91
C TYR A 240 1.95 3.70 -1.84
N ALA A 241 1.01 3.52 -2.78
CA ALA A 241 -0.25 4.23 -2.78
C ALA A 241 -1.40 3.31 -3.18
N SER A 242 -2.58 3.49 -2.58
CA SER A 242 -3.83 2.98 -3.12
C SER A 242 -4.55 4.07 -3.89
N THR A 243 -5.04 3.71 -5.07
CA THR A 243 -5.71 4.62 -6.01
C THR A 243 -7.20 4.34 -6.11
N LEU A 244 -7.93 5.30 -6.65
CA LEU A 244 -9.38 5.25 -6.91
C LEU A 244 -9.68 5.15 -8.41
N GLY A 245 -10.94 4.90 -8.76
CA GLY A 245 -11.46 4.95 -10.13
C GLY A 245 -11.09 3.73 -10.97
N ASP A 246 -10.96 3.90 -12.29
CA ASP A 246 -10.74 2.83 -13.25
C ASP A 246 -9.40 2.10 -13.08
N LEU A 247 -8.43 2.75 -12.43
CA LEU A 247 -7.12 2.20 -12.10
C LEU A 247 -6.99 1.90 -10.60
N ALA A 248 -8.12 1.66 -9.90
CA ALA A 248 -8.09 1.34 -8.48
C ALA A 248 -7.19 0.13 -8.19
N GLY A 249 -6.27 0.29 -7.24
CA GLY A 249 -5.33 -0.75 -6.86
C GLY A 249 -4.14 -0.24 -6.06
N LEU A 250 -3.23 -1.17 -5.74
CA LEU A 250 -1.94 -0.86 -5.12
C LEU A 250 -0.91 -0.50 -6.19
N TYR A 251 -0.21 0.58 -5.95
CA TYR A 251 0.92 1.02 -6.76
C TYR A 251 2.16 1.26 -5.89
N ALA A 252 3.33 1.05 -6.48
CA ALA A 252 4.63 1.26 -5.84
C ALA A 252 5.53 2.15 -6.70
N SER A 253 6.26 3.05 -6.05
CA SER A 253 7.26 3.93 -6.66
C SER A 253 8.58 3.77 -5.93
N ASP A 254 9.67 3.63 -6.69
CA ASP A 254 11.04 3.57 -6.19
C ASP A 254 11.80 4.91 -6.39
N ASP A 255 11.11 5.95 -6.86
CA ASP A 255 11.67 7.27 -7.23
C ASP A 255 10.88 8.46 -6.63
N ASN A 256 10.32 8.27 -5.43
CA ASN A 256 9.53 9.28 -4.69
C ASN A 256 8.30 9.79 -5.45
N GLY A 257 7.63 8.91 -6.19
CA GLY A 257 6.39 9.22 -6.89
C GLY A 257 6.57 9.78 -8.29
N GLN A 258 7.79 9.76 -8.87
CA GLN A 258 7.99 10.23 -10.26
C GLN A 258 7.51 9.18 -11.27
N SER A 259 7.62 7.90 -10.95
CA SER A 259 7.03 6.80 -11.73
C SER A 259 6.43 5.73 -10.82
N TRP A 260 5.42 5.02 -11.35
CA TRP A 260 4.65 4.06 -10.59
C TRP A 260 4.52 2.74 -11.36
N ARG A 261 4.55 1.64 -10.63
CA ARG A 261 4.26 0.29 -11.13
C ARG A 261 3.15 -0.35 -10.31
N SER A 262 2.39 -1.26 -10.91
CA SER A 262 1.39 -2.03 -10.18
C SER A 262 2.04 -2.82 -9.04
N GLY A 263 1.40 -2.80 -7.88
CA GLY A 263 1.72 -3.62 -6.70
C GLY A 263 0.99 -4.97 -6.68
N GLY A 264 0.37 -5.36 -7.81
CA GLY A 264 -0.21 -6.69 -8.00
C GLY A 264 -1.60 -6.89 -7.39
N LEU A 265 -2.18 -5.93 -6.67
CA LEU A 265 -3.52 -5.99 -6.09
C LEU A 265 -4.39 -4.91 -6.70
N ASN A 266 -5.50 -5.31 -7.31
CA ASN A 266 -6.48 -4.42 -7.94
C ASN A 266 -7.71 -4.25 -7.06
N GLY A 267 -8.46 -3.18 -7.28
CA GLY A 267 -9.66 -2.83 -6.53
C GLY A 267 -9.42 -1.71 -5.53
N THR A 268 -10.50 -1.21 -4.91
CA THR A 268 -10.44 -0.13 -3.93
C THR A 268 -9.87 -0.65 -2.61
N LEU A 269 -8.66 -0.20 -2.26
CA LEU A 269 -8.00 -0.57 -1.01
C LEU A 269 -8.12 0.60 -0.04
N LEU A 270 -8.76 0.36 1.10
CA LEU A 270 -9.04 1.39 2.10
C LEU A 270 -7.96 1.51 3.17
N ALA A 271 -7.22 0.41 3.43
CA ALA A 271 -6.10 0.41 4.36
C ALA A 271 -4.95 -0.46 3.84
N ILE A 272 -3.73 0.00 4.05
CA ILE A 272 -2.51 -0.71 3.68
C ILE A 272 -1.49 -0.52 4.79
N ALA A 273 -0.81 -1.60 5.18
CA ALA A 273 0.35 -1.52 6.06
C ALA A 273 1.49 -2.38 5.50
N ILE A 274 2.71 -1.90 5.67
CA ILE A 274 3.95 -2.60 5.35
C ILE A 274 4.72 -2.83 6.64
N SER A 275 5.20 -4.06 6.84
CA SER A 275 5.98 -4.39 8.02
C SER A 275 7.33 -3.65 8.02
N PRO A 276 7.67 -2.92 9.07
CA PRO A 276 8.99 -2.29 9.18
C PRO A 276 10.11 -3.33 9.38
N LEU A 277 9.78 -4.53 9.86
CA LEU A 277 10.73 -5.64 10.09
C LEU A 277 10.95 -6.52 8.85
N ASP A 278 9.98 -6.54 7.93
CA ASP A 278 10.01 -7.29 6.67
C ASP A 278 9.28 -6.48 5.60
N PRO A 279 9.98 -5.63 4.83
CA PRO A 279 9.36 -4.76 3.82
C PRO A 279 8.64 -5.48 2.68
N ASP A 280 8.85 -6.77 2.53
CA ASP A 280 8.14 -7.62 1.59
C ASP A 280 6.80 -8.13 2.14
N HIS A 281 6.57 -8.00 3.46
CA HIS A 281 5.30 -8.33 4.10
C HIS A 281 4.38 -7.12 4.10
N ILE A 282 3.32 -7.18 3.28
CA ILE A 282 2.30 -6.13 3.13
C ILE A 282 0.94 -6.75 3.43
N ILE A 283 0.11 -6.03 4.16
CA ILE A 283 -1.31 -6.31 4.35
C ILE A 283 -2.13 -5.19 3.71
N ALA A 284 -3.21 -5.56 3.03
CA ALA A 284 -4.17 -4.62 2.46
C ALA A 284 -5.59 -5.05 2.76
N ILE A 285 -6.48 -4.08 2.95
CA ILE A 285 -7.92 -4.29 3.19
C ILE A 285 -8.67 -3.56 2.08
N ASN A 286 -9.58 -4.28 1.40
CA ASN A 286 -10.43 -3.68 0.38
C ASN A 286 -11.75 -3.12 0.98
N ASP A 287 -12.58 -2.51 0.14
CA ASP A 287 -13.87 -1.94 0.48
C ASP A 287 -14.95 -2.97 0.88
N GLN A 288 -14.64 -4.27 0.77
CA GLN A 288 -15.51 -5.38 1.21
C GLN A 288 -15.04 -5.99 2.53
N GLY A 289 -14.00 -5.43 3.14
CA GLY A 289 -13.39 -5.94 4.38
C GLY A 289 -12.54 -7.18 4.18
N GLU A 290 -12.21 -7.55 2.95
CA GLU A 290 -11.31 -8.66 2.65
C GLU A 290 -9.88 -8.25 2.92
N VAL A 291 -9.18 -9.10 3.67
CA VAL A 291 -7.78 -8.90 4.06
C VAL A 291 -6.89 -9.74 3.14
N PHE A 292 -5.97 -9.09 2.49
CA PHE A 292 -4.97 -9.70 1.62
C PHE A 292 -3.57 -9.53 2.21
N ALA A 293 -2.73 -10.53 2.01
CA ALA A 293 -1.33 -10.49 2.44
C ALA A 293 -0.39 -10.82 1.28
N THR A 294 0.82 -10.28 1.33
CA THR A 294 1.94 -10.70 0.50
C THR A 294 3.20 -10.73 1.34
N ARG A 295 4.14 -11.63 0.99
CA ARG A 295 5.48 -11.72 1.61
C ARG A 295 6.59 -11.62 0.57
N ASN A 296 6.29 -11.02 -0.58
CA ASN A 296 7.22 -10.83 -1.68
C ASN A 296 7.08 -9.43 -2.34
N GLY A 297 6.67 -8.44 -1.55
CA GLY A 297 6.58 -7.05 -1.98
C GLY A 297 5.50 -6.78 -3.02
N GLY A 298 4.43 -7.60 -3.04
CA GLY A 298 3.30 -7.45 -3.97
C GLY A 298 3.46 -8.20 -5.29
N LEU A 299 4.45 -9.10 -5.42
CA LEU A 299 4.60 -9.94 -6.63
C LEU A 299 3.55 -11.05 -6.70
N ALA A 300 3.09 -11.53 -5.53
CA ALA A 300 1.94 -12.43 -5.39
C ALA A 300 1.21 -12.10 -4.09
N TRP A 301 -0.11 -12.26 -4.09
CA TRP A 301 -0.99 -11.95 -2.97
C TRP A 301 -1.76 -13.18 -2.55
N SER A 302 -1.76 -13.45 -1.26
CA SER A 302 -2.49 -14.48 -0.50
C SER A 302 -2.62 -15.85 -1.18
N ASP A 303 -1.96 -16.83 -0.66
CA ASP A 303 -2.24 -18.25 -0.88
C ASP A 303 -2.71 -18.91 0.43
#